data_d7ad1913522dd19165d94474fa4ffa48
#
_entry.id   d7ad1913522dd19165d94474fa4ffa48
#
_cell.length_a   1.000
_cell.length_b   1.000
_cell.length_c   1.000
_cell.angle_alpha   90.00
_cell.angle_beta   90.00
_cell.angle_gamma   90.00
#
_symmetry.space_group_name_H-M   'P 1'
#
loop_
_entity.id
_entity.type
_entity.pdbx_description
1 polymer ?
#
loop_
_entity_poly.entity_id
_entity_poly.type
_entity_poly.pdbx_seq_one_letter_code
_entity_poly.pdbx_strand_id
1 'polypeptide(L)' 'MQSQIPAIRRIIRLRAVRERTSLSKSTLRSLEAAGQFPRRIQLGPRATGWYEDEVSAWIDSLQRKGGPGHGG' A
#
# COMPACT_ATOMS: atom_id res chain seq x y z
N MET A 1 -23.54 14.04 -10.69
CA MET A 1 -23.33 13.74 -10.42
C MET A 1 -22.89 13.33 -9.85
N GLN A 2 -22.49 13.17 -9.66
CA GLN A 2 -22.09 12.77 -9.27
C GLN A 2 -21.79 12.36 -8.60
N SER A 3 -21.84 12.16 -8.71
CA SER A 3 -21.64 11.83 -8.10
C SER A 3 -21.04 11.49 -7.56
N GLN A 4 -21.11 11.52 -7.88
CA GLN A 4 -20.42 11.07 -7.47
C GLN A 4 -19.79 11.32 -6.39
N ILE A 5 -20.31 10.84 -5.74
CA ILE A 5 -19.60 11.01 -4.55
C ILE A 5 -18.45 10.10 -4.53
N PRO A 6 -17.26 10.59 -4.37
CA PRO A 6 -16.12 9.74 -4.33
C PRO A 6 -16.21 8.88 -3.08
N ALA A 7 -15.79 7.68 -3.19
CA ALA A 7 -15.69 6.83 -2.02
C ALA A 7 -14.82 7.54 -0.99
N ILE A 8 -15.18 7.43 0.25
CA ILE A 8 -14.38 7.99 1.31
C ILE A 8 -13.08 7.20 1.37
N ARG A 9 -11.99 7.88 1.19
CA ARG A 9 -10.69 7.23 1.23
C ARG A 9 -10.18 7.23 2.66
N ARG A 10 -9.74 6.07 3.10
CA ARG A 10 -9.16 5.94 4.43
C ARG A 10 -7.66 6.08 4.34
N ILE A 11 -7.09 6.69 5.37
CA ILE A 11 -5.66 6.77 5.49
C ILE A 11 -5.26 5.85 6.64
N ILE A 12 -4.24 5.04 6.41
CA ILE A 12 -3.73 4.14 7.43
C ILE A 12 -2.28 4.48 7.72
N ARG A 13 -1.87 4.19 8.93
CA ARG A 13 -0.53 4.51 9.41
C ARG A 13 0.38 3.29 9.25
N LEU A 14 1.65 3.49 9.51
CA LEU A 14 2.67 2.47 9.32
C LEU A 14 2.32 1.14 9.99
N ARG A 15 1.82 1.19 11.21
CA ARG A 15 1.48 -0.03 11.94
C ARG A 15 0.47 -0.87 11.18
N ALA A 16 -0.57 -0.22 10.67
CA ALA A 16 -1.61 -0.92 9.92
C ALA A 16 -1.07 -1.44 8.59
N VAL A 17 -0.21 -0.67 7.93
CA VAL A 17 0.41 -1.12 6.69
C VAL A 17 1.26 -2.36 6.95
N ARG A 18 2.02 -2.35 8.03
CA ARG A 18 2.84 -3.51 8.38
C ARG A 18 1.98 -4.73 8.70
N GLU A 19 0.87 -4.53 9.38
CA GLU A 19 -0.04 -5.62 9.68
C GLU A 19 -0.65 -6.22 8.43
N ARG A 20 -1.00 -5.36 7.48
CA ARG A 20 -1.62 -5.83 6.25
C ARG A 20 -0.64 -6.50 5.30
N THR A 21 0.59 -6.05 5.27
CA THR A 21 1.58 -6.55 4.32
C THR A 21 2.54 -7.56 4.92
N SER A 22 2.65 -7.59 6.23
CA SER A 22 3.63 -8.41 6.96
C SER A 22 5.07 -8.02 6.64
N LEU A 23 5.26 -6.82 6.15
CA LEU A 23 6.61 -6.35 5.81
C LEU A 23 7.17 -5.45 6.91
N SER A 24 8.47 -5.46 7.06
CA SER A 24 9.13 -4.61 8.03
C SER A 24 9.17 -3.17 7.52
N LYS A 25 9.42 -2.26 8.43
CA LYS A 25 9.57 -0.85 8.10
C LYS A 25 10.66 -0.64 7.05
N SER A 26 11.80 -1.31 7.21
CA SER A 26 12.91 -1.18 6.29
C SER A 26 12.54 -1.66 4.89
N THR A 27 11.84 -2.79 4.81
CA THR A 27 11.43 -3.34 3.53
C THR A 27 10.46 -2.39 2.84
N LEU A 28 9.51 -1.85 3.59
CA LEU A 28 8.56 -0.89 3.03
C LEU A 28 9.27 0.34 2.49
N ARG A 29 10.25 0.84 3.23
CA ARG A 29 11.01 2.00 2.78
C ARG A 29 11.79 1.71 1.51
N SER A 30 12.38 0.53 1.42
CA SER A 30 13.12 0.13 0.23
C SER A 30 12.21 0.02 -0.98
N LEU A 31 11.05 -0.59 -0.81
CA LEU A 31 10.08 -0.73 -1.90
C LEU A 31 9.58 0.64 -2.35
N GLU A 32 9.29 1.50 -1.40
CA GLU A 32 8.82 2.85 -1.71
C GLU A 32 9.88 3.64 -2.47
N ALA A 33 11.13 3.56 -2.03
CA ALA A 33 12.24 4.25 -2.69
C ALA A 33 12.45 3.74 -4.10
N ALA A 34 12.17 2.46 -4.33
CA ALA A 34 12.30 1.86 -5.66
C ALA A 34 11.06 2.11 -6.54
N GLY A 35 10.07 2.79 -6.02
CA GLY A 35 8.84 3.03 -6.77
C GLY A 35 7.95 1.81 -6.87
N GLN A 36 8.13 0.85 -5.98
CA GLN A 36 7.41 -0.42 -6.01
C GLN A 36 6.40 -0.57 -4.91
N PHE A 37 6.10 0.50 -4.21
CA PHE A 37 5.07 0.53 -3.18
C PHE A 37 4.45 1.93 -3.20
N PRO A 38 3.17 2.08 -2.88
CA PRO A 38 2.54 3.40 -2.88
C PRO A 38 3.31 4.39 -2.00
N ARG A 39 3.40 5.62 -2.46
CA ARG A 39 4.13 6.64 -1.72
C ARG A 39 3.31 7.10 -0.53
N ARG A 40 3.99 7.33 0.57
CA ARG A 40 3.32 7.82 1.78
C ARG A 40 2.88 9.25 1.59
N ILE A 41 1.88 9.62 2.35
CA ILE A 41 1.30 10.94 2.34
C ILE A 41 1.74 11.67 3.58
N GLN A 42 2.10 12.92 3.44
CA GLN A 42 2.42 13.75 4.59
C GLN A 42 1.12 14.21 5.24
N LEU A 43 0.90 13.84 6.48
CA LEU A 43 -0.30 14.21 7.22
C LEU A 43 -0.05 15.40 8.13
N GLY A 44 1.19 15.63 8.49
CA GLY A 44 1.57 16.72 9.37
C GLY A 44 3.07 16.71 9.50
N PRO A 45 3.65 17.57 10.33
CA PRO A 45 5.12 17.70 10.42
C PRO A 45 5.83 16.39 10.72
N ARG A 46 5.19 15.52 11.47
CA ARG A 46 5.82 14.26 11.87
C ARG A 46 4.91 13.07 11.67
N ALA A 47 3.93 13.22 10.79
CA ALA A 47 2.95 12.16 10.61
C ALA A 47 2.81 11.85 9.14
N THR A 48 2.92 10.58 8.81
CA THR A 48 2.73 10.12 7.44
C THR A 48 1.77 8.94 7.45
N GLY A 49 1.18 8.67 6.31
CA GLY A 49 0.28 7.55 6.16
C GLY A 49 0.17 7.16 4.71
N TRP A 50 -0.76 6.29 4.42
CA TRP A 50 -1.00 5.81 3.06
C TRP A 50 -2.49 5.71 2.85
N TYR A 51 -2.92 5.88 1.62
CA TYR A 51 -4.32 5.59 1.29
C TYR A 51 -4.53 4.09 1.35
N GLU A 52 -5.53 3.68 2.08
CA GLU A 52 -5.82 2.26 2.26
C GLU A 52 -6.12 1.57 0.93
N ASP A 53 -6.84 2.24 0.05
CA ASP A 53 -7.20 1.66 -1.24
C ASP A 53 -5.97 1.41 -2.11
N GLU A 54 -4.95 2.26 -2.00
CA GLU A 54 -3.71 2.04 -2.72
C GLU A 54 -2.95 0.84 -2.17
N VAL A 55 -2.95 0.69 -0.85
CA VAL A 55 -2.32 -0.47 -0.22
C VAL A 55 -3.04 -1.74 -0.62
N SER A 56 -4.37 -1.70 -0.63
CA SER A 56 -5.18 -2.84 -1.05
C SER A 56 -4.88 -3.24 -2.49
N ALA A 57 -4.81 -2.26 -3.38
CA ALA A 57 -4.50 -2.52 -4.78
C ALA A 57 -3.11 -3.11 -4.94
N TRP A 58 -2.16 -2.63 -4.17
CA TRP A 58 -0.80 -3.16 -4.20
C TRP A 58 -0.77 -4.62 -3.78
N ILE A 59 -1.48 -4.94 -2.69
CA ILE A 59 -1.57 -6.32 -2.20
C ILE A 59 -2.19 -7.21 -3.28
N ASP A 60 -3.25 -6.73 -3.91
CA ASP A 60 -3.94 -7.49 -4.94
C ASP A 60 -3.06 -7.70 -6.18
N SER A 61 -2.07 -6.86 -6.37
CA SER A 61 -1.18 -6.97 -7.52
C SER A 61 -0.07 -7.99 -7.34
N LEU A 62 0.10 -8.50 -6.12
CA LEU A 62 1.19 -9.42 -5.82
C LEU A 62 0.94 -10.77 -6.48
N GLN A 63 2.01 -11.37 -6.94
CA GLN A 63 1.92 -12.67 -7.58
C GLN A 63 2.48 -13.73 -6.67
N ARG A 64 1.92 -14.91 -6.81
CA ARG A 64 2.40 -16.04 -6.05
C ARG A 64 3.73 -16.49 -6.61
N LYS A 65 4.64 -16.82 -5.72
CA LYS A 65 5.91 -17.37 -6.13
C LYS A 65 5.66 -18.73 -6.78
N GLY A 66 6.28 -18.94 -7.90
CA GLY A 66 6.08 -20.20 -8.61
C GLY A 66 4.68 -20.33 -9.15
N GLY A 67 4.04 -19.24 -9.42
CA GLY A 67 2.64 -19.23 -9.80
C GLY A 67 2.35 -19.95 -11.08
N PRO A 68 1.12 -19.89 -11.47
CA PRO A 68 0.60 -20.77 -12.48
C PRO A 68 1.41 -20.71 -13.74
N GLY A 69 2.18 -20.04 -13.78
CA GLY A 69 3.01 -20.10 -14.89
C GLY A 69 4.19 -20.85 -14.65
N HIS A 70 4.04 -20.95 -14.22
CA HIS A 70 4.51 -21.16 -13.95
C HIS A 70 4.56 -21.97 -13.68
N GLY A 71 4.63 -21.98 -13.60
CA GLY A 71 4.53 -22.70 -13.54
C GLY A 71 4.19 -23.09 -12.97
N GLY A 72 4.37 -23.14 -12.77
CA GLY A 72 3.47 -23.54 -12.54
C GLY A 72 3.55 -23.01 -12.62
#